data_12f1dca40400522de9dd36ab55441ca9
#
_entry.id   12f1dca40400522de9dd36ab55441ca9
#
_cell.length_a   1.000
_cell.length_b   1.000
_cell.length_c   1.000
_cell.angle_alpha   90.00
_cell.angle_beta   90.00
_cell.angle_gamma   90.00
#
_symmetry.space_group_name_H-M   'P 1'
#
loop_
_entity.id
_entity.type
_entity.pdbx_description
1 polymer ?
#
loop_
_entity_poly.entity_id
_entity_poly.type
_entity_poly.pdbx_seq_one_letter_code
_entity_poly.pdbx_strand_id
1 'polypeptide(L)'
;MAIRIILNAKTQRVGVCNACESLVIHESICDSFLPKLYQALREKDVEIHADDRAFLEIDGCVPATEADYGTEYLALKLSVKTVSSLEEAIGHINRYNTGHSEAIITNNEAHARTFLDQVDAACVYVNASTRFTDGFEF
;
A
#
# COMPACT_ATOMS: atom_id res chain seq x y z
N MET A 1 -4.06 -13.65 3.65
CA MET A 1 -4.79 -12.43 4.10
C MET A 1 -4.35 -11.19 3.31
N ALA A 2 -3.10 -10.78 3.40
CA ALA A 2 -2.60 -9.53 2.81
C ALA A 2 -2.94 -9.35 1.31
N ILE A 3 -2.63 -10.32 0.46
CA ILE A 3 -2.92 -10.24 -0.99
C ILE A 3 -4.40 -9.97 -1.26
N ARG A 4 -5.31 -10.62 -0.52
CA ARG A 4 -6.75 -10.42 -0.69
C ARG A 4 -7.19 -9.00 -0.32
N ILE A 5 -6.61 -8.45 0.74
CA ILE A 5 -6.87 -7.06 1.18
C ILE A 5 -6.37 -6.08 0.11
N ILE A 6 -5.15 -6.26 -0.39
CA ILE A 6 -4.55 -5.39 -1.41
C ILE A 6 -5.36 -5.46 -2.72
N LEU A 7 -5.71 -6.65 -3.19
CA LEU A 7 -6.54 -6.80 -4.38
C LEU A 7 -7.89 -6.10 -4.22
N ASN A 8 -8.57 -6.27 -3.10
CA ASN A 8 -9.82 -5.58 -2.83
C ASN A 8 -9.63 -4.06 -2.84
N ALA A 9 -8.63 -3.56 -2.10
CA ALA A 9 -8.36 -2.12 -1.98
C ALA A 9 -7.98 -1.48 -3.32
N LYS A 10 -7.29 -2.21 -4.21
CA LYS A 10 -6.86 -1.67 -5.51
C LYS A 10 -7.86 -1.88 -6.63
N THR A 11 -8.49 -3.06 -6.72
CA THR A 11 -9.18 -3.47 -7.95
C THR A 11 -10.71 -3.42 -7.87
N GLN A 12 -11.28 -3.21 -6.70
CA GLN A 12 -12.74 -3.11 -6.55
C GLN A 12 -13.29 -1.88 -7.26
N ARG A 13 -12.65 -0.72 -7.07
CA ARG A 13 -13.00 0.53 -7.75
C ARG A 13 -11.80 1.48 -7.71
N VAL A 14 -11.21 1.77 -8.85
CA VAL A 14 -9.94 2.52 -8.94
C VAL A 14 -10.07 4.03 -8.79
N GLY A 15 -11.19 4.61 -9.22
CA GLY A 15 -11.39 6.07 -9.29
C GLY A 15 -12.00 6.68 -8.02
N VAL A 16 -11.63 6.19 -6.83
CA VAL A 16 -12.18 6.66 -5.55
C VAL A 16 -11.07 6.96 -4.56
N CYS A 17 -11.35 7.89 -3.63
CA CYS A 17 -10.36 8.43 -2.68
C CYS A 17 -9.81 7.42 -1.66
N ASN A 18 -10.47 6.28 -1.46
CA ASN A 18 -10.01 5.22 -0.56
C ASN A 18 -9.50 3.96 -1.29
N ALA A 19 -9.30 4.03 -2.61
CA ALA A 19 -8.60 2.99 -3.33
C ALA A 19 -7.10 2.99 -2.95
N CYS A 20 -6.49 1.81 -2.96
CA CYS A 20 -5.06 1.69 -2.69
C CYS A 20 -4.25 2.27 -3.86
N GLU A 21 -3.39 3.24 -3.60
CA GLU A 21 -2.53 3.89 -4.58
C GLU A 21 -1.05 3.59 -4.34
N SER A 22 -0.68 3.27 -3.09
CA SER A 22 0.69 2.97 -2.69
C SER A 22 0.73 1.84 -1.68
N LEU A 23 1.76 1.00 -1.77
CA LEU A 23 2.09 -0.03 -0.80
C LEU A 23 3.45 0.24 -0.17
N VAL A 24 3.53 0.07 1.13
CA VAL A 24 4.79 0.07 1.87
C VAL A 24 5.02 -1.33 2.42
N ILE A 25 6.16 -1.92 2.11
CA ILE A 25 6.46 -3.32 2.42
C ILE A 25 7.77 -3.40 3.19
N HIS A 26 7.78 -4.15 4.31
CA HIS A 26 9.01 -4.38 5.05
C HIS A 26 9.96 -5.26 4.25
N GLU A 27 11.24 -4.88 4.18
CA GLU A 27 12.26 -5.55 3.35
C GLU A 27 12.42 -7.04 3.67
N SER A 28 12.20 -7.45 4.92
CA SER A 28 12.34 -8.85 5.35
C SER A 28 11.36 -9.82 4.69
N ILE A 29 10.26 -9.34 4.13
CA ILE A 29 9.26 -10.17 3.46
C ILE A 29 9.25 -10.00 1.93
N CYS A 30 10.09 -9.14 1.38
CA CYS A 30 10.10 -8.84 -0.05
C CYS A 30 10.28 -10.11 -0.91
N ASP A 31 11.28 -10.92 -0.60
CA ASP A 31 11.64 -12.11 -1.38
C ASP A 31 10.49 -13.13 -1.46
N SER A 32 9.75 -13.31 -0.37
CA SER A 32 8.70 -14.31 -0.25
C SER A 32 7.32 -13.79 -0.64
N PHE A 33 7.09 -12.51 -0.49
CA PHE A 33 5.77 -11.90 -0.65
C PHE A 33 5.57 -11.22 -2.01
N LEU A 34 6.55 -10.42 -2.47
CA LEU A 34 6.42 -9.64 -3.69
C LEU A 34 6.14 -10.47 -4.95
N PRO A 35 6.80 -11.61 -5.19
CA PRO A 35 6.49 -12.42 -6.38
C PRO A 35 5.05 -12.91 -6.42
N LYS A 36 4.50 -13.29 -5.26
CA LYS A 36 3.11 -13.75 -5.13
C LYS A 36 2.11 -12.62 -5.31
N LEU A 37 2.41 -11.47 -4.71
CA LEU A 37 1.60 -10.26 -4.86
C LEU A 37 1.59 -9.80 -6.31
N TYR A 38 2.75 -9.75 -6.95
CA TYR A 38 2.89 -9.33 -8.34
C TYR A 38 2.07 -10.23 -9.28
N GLN A 39 2.15 -11.53 -9.12
CA GLN A 39 1.35 -12.47 -9.92
C GLN A 39 -0.15 -12.16 -9.80
N ALA A 40 -0.64 -11.97 -8.58
CA ALA A 40 -2.04 -11.67 -8.32
C ALA A 40 -2.49 -10.31 -8.90
N LEU A 41 -1.64 -9.29 -8.81
CA LEU A 41 -1.91 -7.96 -9.38
C LEU A 41 -1.85 -7.97 -10.91
N ARG A 42 -0.92 -8.72 -11.50
CA ARG A 42 -0.79 -8.89 -12.94
C ARG A 42 -2.03 -9.54 -13.56
N GLU A 43 -2.64 -10.50 -12.89
CA GLU A 43 -3.90 -11.12 -13.33
C GLU A 43 -5.07 -10.12 -13.39
N LYS A 44 -4.91 -8.96 -12.75
CA LYS A 44 -5.85 -7.84 -12.74
C LYS A 44 -5.38 -6.63 -13.58
N ASP A 45 -4.35 -6.82 -14.40
CA ASP A 45 -3.75 -5.77 -15.23
C ASP A 45 -3.28 -4.53 -14.45
N VAL A 46 -2.83 -4.72 -13.19
CA VAL A 46 -2.28 -3.64 -12.38
C VAL A 46 -0.81 -3.42 -12.72
N GLU A 47 -0.47 -2.21 -13.17
CA GLU A 47 0.91 -1.76 -13.37
C GLU A 47 1.54 -1.38 -12.03
N ILE A 48 2.76 -1.87 -11.78
CA ILE A 48 3.49 -1.61 -10.54
C ILE A 48 4.68 -0.70 -10.81
N HIS A 49 4.79 0.38 -10.05
CA HIS A 49 5.94 1.26 -9.96
C HIS A 49 6.70 0.94 -8.67
N ALA A 50 7.88 0.37 -8.78
CA ALA A 50 8.62 -0.20 -7.65
C ALA A 50 9.93 0.55 -7.38
N ASP A 51 10.28 0.71 -6.11
CA ASP A 51 11.62 1.19 -5.73
C ASP A 51 12.71 0.15 -6.07
N ASP A 52 13.96 0.52 -5.92
CA ASP A 52 15.10 -0.31 -6.35
C ASP A 52 15.10 -1.70 -5.71
N ARG A 53 14.69 -1.81 -4.44
CA ARG A 53 14.66 -3.10 -3.73
C ARG A 53 13.52 -3.99 -4.22
N ALA A 54 12.31 -3.44 -4.36
CA ALA A 54 11.16 -4.18 -4.87
C ALA A 54 11.33 -4.53 -6.37
N PHE A 55 11.98 -3.67 -7.12
CA PHE A 55 12.28 -3.88 -8.54
C PHE A 55 13.07 -5.17 -8.79
N LEU A 56 13.95 -5.55 -7.88
CA LEU A 56 14.73 -6.79 -7.98
C LEU A 56 13.87 -8.07 -7.87
N GLU A 57 12.72 -7.97 -7.21
CA GLU A 57 11.82 -9.11 -6.96
C GLU A 57 10.66 -9.21 -7.96
N ILE A 58 10.48 -8.18 -8.78
CA ILE A 58 9.32 -8.07 -9.69
C ILE A 58 9.81 -7.88 -11.12
N ASP A 59 9.68 -8.91 -11.92
CA ASP A 59 10.01 -8.83 -13.36
C ASP A 59 8.89 -8.14 -14.14
N GLY A 60 9.22 -7.05 -14.84
CA GLY A 60 8.28 -6.29 -15.67
C GLY A 60 7.55 -5.14 -14.97
N CYS A 61 8.00 -4.72 -13.78
CA CYS A 61 7.53 -3.47 -13.17
C CYS A 61 8.26 -2.24 -13.74
N VAL A 62 7.73 -1.06 -13.44
CA VAL A 62 8.30 0.23 -13.80
C VAL A 62 9.12 0.76 -12.62
N PRO A 63 10.32 1.33 -12.84
CA PRO A 63 11.06 1.99 -11.77
C PRO A 63 10.25 3.18 -11.20
N ALA A 64 10.05 3.19 -9.88
CA ALA A 64 9.35 4.27 -9.21
C ALA A 64 10.22 5.53 -9.12
N THR A 65 9.59 6.67 -9.22
CA THR A 65 10.17 7.98 -8.90
C THR A 65 9.56 8.50 -7.59
N GLU A 66 10.15 9.54 -7.00
CA GLU A 66 9.58 10.13 -5.78
C GLU A 66 8.14 10.63 -5.98
N ALA A 67 7.81 11.12 -7.17
CA ALA A 67 6.47 11.56 -7.52
C ALA A 67 5.42 10.44 -7.45
N ASP A 68 5.81 9.19 -7.72
CA ASP A 68 4.89 8.05 -7.71
C ASP A 68 4.26 7.82 -6.33
N TYR A 69 5.00 8.08 -5.25
CA TYR A 69 4.54 7.82 -3.88
C TYR A 69 3.44 8.77 -3.42
N GLY A 70 3.36 9.97 -3.98
CA GLY A 70 2.31 10.95 -3.69
C GLY A 70 1.23 11.07 -4.77
N THR A 71 1.27 10.21 -5.79
CA THR A 71 0.34 10.28 -6.91
C THR A 71 -0.91 9.45 -6.65
N GLU A 72 -2.07 10.07 -6.81
CA GLU A 72 -3.33 9.37 -6.99
C GLU A 72 -3.48 8.99 -8.46
N TYR A 73 -3.21 7.74 -8.81
CA TYR A 73 -3.27 7.28 -10.20
C TYR A 73 -4.71 7.23 -10.74
N LEU A 74 -5.68 6.94 -9.88
CA LEU A 74 -7.08 6.70 -10.24
C LEU A 74 -7.24 5.68 -11.38
N ALA A 75 -6.33 4.74 -11.45
CA ALA A 75 -6.19 3.74 -12.50
C ALA A 75 -5.64 2.42 -11.90
N LEU A 76 -5.54 1.38 -12.71
CA LEU A 76 -4.91 0.12 -12.33
C LEU A 76 -3.37 0.27 -12.28
N LYS A 77 -2.91 1.16 -11.41
CA LYS A 77 -1.50 1.46 -11.13
C LYS A 77 -1.28 1.55 -9.63
N LEU A 78 -0.08 1.19 -9.19
CA LEU A 78 0.26 1.10 -7.78
C LEU A 78 1.76 1.36 -7.59
N SER A 79 2.13 2.19 -6.62
CA SER A 79 3.53 2.33 -6.21
C SER A 79 3.87 1.35 -5.09
N VAL A 80 5.12 0.90 -5.06
CA VAL A 80 5.67 0.02 -4.02
C VAL A 80 6.95 0.61 -3.47
N LYS A 81 6.96 0.83 -2.15
CA LYS A 81 8.12 1.28 -1.38
C LYS A 81 8.53 0.21 -0.38
N THR A 82 9.80 -0.11 -0.33
CA THR A 82 10.37 -0.98 0.71
C THR A 82 10.94 -0.17 1.85
N VAL A 83 10.78 -0.67 3.07
CA VAL A 83 11.26 -0.04 4.30
C VAL A 83 11.93 -1.05 5.22
N SER A 84 12.78 -0.57 6.12
CA SER A 84 13.51 -1.40 7.09
C SER A 84 12.87 -1.41 8.49
N SER A 85 11.89 -0.55 8.74
CA SER A 85 11.24 -0.43 10.06
C SER A 85 9.82 0.13 9.95
N LEU A 86 9.05 -0.02 11.04
CA LEU A 86 7.73 0.57 11.18
C LEU A 86 7.81 2.11 11.18
N GLU A 87 8.80 2.66 11.84
CA GLU A 87 9.03 4.11 11.93
C GLU A 87 9.29 4.71 10.54
N GLU A 88 10.09 4.04 9.73
CA GLU A 88 10.31 4.45 8.34
C GLU A 88 9.02 4.38 7.51
N ALA A 89 8.22 3.33 7.70
CA ALA A 89 6.92 3.19 7.04
C ALA A 89 5.98 4.33 7.40
N ILE A 90 5.82 4.63 8.69
CA ILE A 90 4.96 5.71 9.19
C ILE A 90 5.43 7.06 8.66
N GLY A 91 6.74 7.33 8.70
CA GLY A 91 7.33 8.56 8.17
C GLY A 91 7.06 8.74 6.67
N HIS A 92 7.20 7.67 5.89
CA HIS A 92 6.91 7.67 4.46
C HIS A 92 5.41 7.92 4.19
N ILE A 93 4.54 7.21 4.89
CA ILE A 93 3.08 7.36 4.74
C ILE A 93 2.67 8.79 5.08
N ASN A 94 3.07 9.33 6.22
CA ASN A 94 2.71 10.69 6.63
C ASN A 94 3.25 11.78 5.70
N ARG A 95 4.36 11.50 5.00
CA ARG A 95 4.92 12.45 4.01
C ARG A 95 4.12 12.47 2.70
N TYR A 96 3.65 11.31 2.22
CA TYR A 96 3.11 11.17 0.87
C TYR A 96 1.61 10.90 0.81
N ASN A 97 0.95 10.61 1.92
CA ASN A 97 -0.47 10.28 1.92
C ASN A 97 -1.36 11.49 1.59
N THR A 98 -2.62 11.20 1.24
CA THR A 98 -3.64 12.23 1.03
C THR A 98 -4.34 12.63 2.33
N GLY A 99 -4.05 11.94 3.45
CA GLY A 99 -4.73 12.11 4.74
C GLY A 99 -6.12 11.46 4.80
N HIS A 100 -6.49 10.63 3.83
CA HIS A 100 -7.82 10.02 3.76
C HIS A 100 -7.90 8.67 4.48
N SER A 101 -7.27 7.63 3.94
CA SER A 101 -7.41 6.24 4.46
C SER A 101 -6.10 5.50 4.36
N GLU A 102 -5.67 4.91 5.49
CA GLU A 102 -4.46 4.11 5.59
C GLU A 102 -4.73 2.79 6.30
N ALA A 103 -3.97 1.76 6.00
CA ALA A 103 -4.11 0.45 6.63
C ALA A 103 -2.75 -0.21 6.90
N ILE A 104 -2.65 -0.89 8.02
CA ILE A 104 -1.55 -1.81 8.33
C ILE A 104 -2.04 -3.26 8.30
N ILE A 105 -1.23 -4.15 7.76
CA ILE A 105 -1.44 -5.60 7.83
C ILE A 105 -0.32 -6.18 8.67
N THR A 106 -0.64 -6.65 9.85
CA THR A 106 0.35 -7.14 10.82
C THR A 106 -0.27 -8.13 11.81
N ASN A 107 0.55 -9.05 12.32
CA ASN A 107 0.22 -9.92 13.46
C ASN A 107 0.76 -9.38 14.79
N ASN A 108 1.47 -8.25 14.78
CA ASN A 108 2.06 -7.64 15.95
C ASN A 108 1.14 -6.54 16.48
N GLU A 109 0.53 -6.77 17.65
CA GLU A 109 -0.41 -5.82 18.27
C GLU A 109 0.25 -4.48 18.65
N ALA A 110 1.52 -4.51 19.07
CA ALA A 110 2.25 -3.28 19.39
C ALA A 110 2.49 -2.44 18.14
N HIS A 111 2.83 -3.05 17.00
CA HIS A 111 2.96 -2.37 15.71
C HIS A 111 1.62 -1.80 15.24
N ALA A 112 0.54 -2.56 15.38
CA ALA A 112 -0.80 -2.10 15.04
C ALA A 112 -1.18 -0.84 15.85
N ARG A 113 -0.94 -0.86 17.16
CA ARG A 113 -1.22 0.29 18.04
C ARG A 113 -0.39 1.51 17.68
N THR A 114 0.93 1.34 17.49
CA THR A 114 1.82 2.43 17.07
C THR A 114 1.36 3.05 15.74
N PHE A 115 0.96 2.22 14.79
CA PHE A 115 0.45 2.68 13.51
C PHE A 115 -0.83 3.49 13.64
N LEU A 116 -1.80 3.02 14.45
CA LEU A 116 -3.04 3.74 14.72
C LEU A 116 -2.81 5.09 15.39
N ASP A 117 -1.81 5.18 16.27
CA ASP A 117 -1.52 6.40 17.04
C ASP A 117 -0.73 7.44 16.24
N GLN A 118 0.08 7.03 15.25
CA GLN A 118 1.06 7.91 14.61
C GLN A 118 0.78 8.22 13.14
N VAL A 119 -0.08 7.46 12.47
CA VAL A 119 -0.44 7.75 11.08
C VAL A 119 -1.49 8.85 11.02
N ASP A 120 -1.17 9.91 10.30
CA ASP A 120 -2.03 11.09 10.12
C ASP A 120 -2.98 10.89 8.93
N ALA A 121 -4.12 10.27 9.20
CA ALA A 121 -5.19 10.07 8.24
C ALA A 121 -6.55 10.08 8.92
N ALA A 122 -7.59 10.42 8.18
CA ALA A 122 -8.97 10.45 8.69
C ALA A 122 -9.46 9.06 9.10
N CYS A 123 -9.05 8.01 8.37
CA CYS A 123 -9.36 6.62 8.68
C CYS A 123 -8.11 5.77 8.68
N VAL A 124 -7.87 5.04 9.77
CA VAL A 124 -6.74 4.13 9.91
C VAL A 124 -7.24 2.76 10.32
N TYR A 125 -6.84 1.73 9.57
CA TYR A 125 -7.33 0.35 9.73
C TYR A 125 -6.20 -0.62 10.09
N VAL A 126 -6.58 -1.69 10.77
CA VAL A 126 -5.72 -2.84 11.03
C VAL A 126 -6.33 -4.09 10.40
N ASN A 127 -5.54 -4.77 9.54
CA ASN A 127 -5.94 -6.01 8.87
C ASN A 127 -7.27 -5.92 8.09
N ALA A 128 -7.54 -4.76 7.52
CA ALA A 128 -8.74 -4.50 6.73
C ALA A 128 -8.42 -3.67 5.50
N SER A 129 -9.29 -3.73 4.50
CA SER A 129 -9.20 -2.90 3.29
C SER A 129 -9.56 -1.45 3.61
N THR A 130 -8.90 -0.51 2.95
CA THR A 130 -9.24 0.92 3.01
C THR A 130 -10.62 1.24 2.41
N ARG A 131 -11.26 0.29 1.73
CA ARG A 131 -12.57 0.42 1.10
C ARG A 131 -13.76 0.39 2.05
N PHE A 132 -13.56 0.16 3.34
CA PHE A 132 -14.65 0.05 4.33
C PHE A 132 -15.32 1.38 4.70
N THR A 133 -14.68 2.50 4.46
CA THR A 133 -15.28 3.83 4.70
C THR A 133 -15.88 4.35 3.41
N ASP A 134 -17.17 4.66 3.40
CA ASP A 134 -17.85 5.24 2.24
C ASP A 134 -18.09 6.75 2.39
N GLY A 135 -18.59 7.40 1.33
CA GLY A 135 -18.76 8.84 1.27
C GLY A 135 -19.74 9.45 2.29
N PHE A 136 -20.55 8.64 2.96
CA PHE A 136 -21.44 9.11 4.01
C PHE A 136 -20.74 9.26 5.37
N GLU A 137 -19.56 8.65 5.53
CA GLU A 137 -18.75 8.69 6.75
C GLU A 137 -17.84 9.93 6.83
N PHE A 138 -17.74 10.68 5.77
CA PHE A 138 -16.87 11.87 5.65
C PHE A 138 -17.64 13.16 5.46
#